data_cbb79ab8f7b21946ac0d5b0854c23b4e
#
_entry.id   cbb79ab8f7b21946ac0d5b0854c23b4e
#
_cell.length_a   1.000
_cell.length_b   1.000
_cell.length_c   1.000
_cell.angle_alpha   90.00
_cell.angle_beta   90.00
_cell.angle_gamma   90.00
#
_symmetry.space_group_name_H-M   'P 1'
#
loop_
_entity.id
_entity.type
_entity.pdbx_description
1 polymer ?
#
loop_
_entity_poly.entity_id
_entity_poly.type
_entity_poly.pdbx_seq_one_letter_code
_entity_poly.pdbx_strand_id
1 'polypeptide(L)'
;QTPEYVMIMNEMIHDARIVRIDSAHVSEEIRKWLGDSIGWWEGDTLVIETTNFREQTGLLVASRNLTVTARLRALDGGHLQYSFTVDDPTVWTSPWSGDYVWVKSGERVYEYACHEGNYALGAVMKGARLLEGEAGSK
;
A
#
# COMPACT_ATOMS: atom_id res chain seq x y z
N GLN A 1 12.83 -11.98 -3.08
CA GLN A 1 12.10 -13.23 -2.82
C GLN A 1 13.03 -14.26 -2.20
N THR A 2 12.55 -14.99 -1.20
CA THR A 2 13.14 -16.20 -0.63
C THR A 2 12.11 -17.33 -0.73
N PRO A 3 12.44 -18.58 -0.35
CA PRO A 3 11.44 -19.65 -0.33
C PRO A 3 10.23 -19.36 0.56
N GLU A 4 10.44 -18.67 1.71
CA GLU A 4 9.38 -18.42 2.69
C GLU A 4 8.73 -17.05 2.56
N TYR A 5 9.34 -16.11 1.80
CA TYR A 5 8.89 -14.71 1.77
C TYR A 5 8.97 -14.09 0.38
N VAL A 6 7.97 -13.30 0.04
CA VAL A 6 8.01 -12.32 -1.03
C VAL A 6 7.82 -10.93 -0.43
N MET A 7 8.73 -10.02 -0.73
CA MET A 7 8.59 -8.61 -0.38
C MET A 7 8.16 -7.82 -1.61
N ILE A 8 7.10 -7.04 -1.48
CA ILE A 8 6.64 -6.07 -2.47
C ILE A 8 6.87 -4.70 -1.87
N MET A 9 7.78 -3.93 -2.48
CA MET A 9 8.14 -2.60 -2.03
C MET A 9 7.57 -1.56 -2.99
N ASN A 10 6.92 -0.56 -2.44
CA ASN A 10 6.47 0.62 -3.17
C ASN A 10 7.43 1.78 -2.90
N GLU A 11 7.73 2.56 -3.93
CA GLU A 11 8.55 3.77 -3.79
C GLU A 11 7.84 4.80 -2.90
N MET A 12 6.54 5.00 -3.15
CA MET A 12 5.73 5.93 -2.35
C MET A 12 5.65 5.47 -0.88
N ILE A 13 6.02 6.35 0.02
CA ILE A 13 5.98 6.19 1.49
C ILE A 13 6.89 5.03 1.99
N HIS A 14 7.74 4.46 1.14
CA HIS A 14 8.61 3.30 1.45
C HIS A 14 7.84 2.05 1.92
N ASP A 15 6.58 1.91 1.53
CA ASP A 15 5.75 0.81 1.97
C ASP A 15 6.31 -0.53 1.49
N ALA A 16 6.55 -1.43 2.44
CA ALA A 16 7.02 -2.78 2.17
C ALA A 16 6.00 -3.80 2.69
N ARG A 17 5.37 -4.53 1.77
CA ARG A 17 4.49 -5.64 2.10
C ARG A 17 5.30 -6.92 2.12
N ILE A 18 5.31 -7.60 3.27
CA ILE A 18 5.92 -8.93 3.42
C ILE A 18 4.81 -9.97 3.30
N VAL A 19 4.92 -10.80 2.30
CA VAL A 19 4.03 -11.93 2.04
C VAL A 19 4.72 -13.20 2.55
N ARG A 20 4.10 -13.91 3.49
CA ARG A 20 4.59 -15.19 4.00
C ARG A 20 4.03 -16.31 3.13
N ILE A 21 4.92 -17.12 2.54
CA ILE A 21 4.54 -18.19 1.64
C ILE A 21 4.13 -19.44 2.44
N ASP A 22 3.05 -20.07 2.02
CA ASP A 22 2.49 -21.32 2.60
C ASP A 22 2.32 -21.24 4.13
N SER A 23 1.85 -20.11 4.61
CA SER A 23 1.71 -19.79 6.02
C SER A 23 0.24 -19.49 6.38
N ALA A 24 -0.06 -19.46 7.67
CA ALA A 24 -1.36 -19.01 8.17
C ALA A 24 -1.32 -17.53 8.56
N HIS A 25 -2.47 -16.87 8.55
CA HIS A 25 -2.60 -15.52 9.11
C HIS A 25 -2.27 -15.50 10.61
N VAL A 26 -1.75 -14.36 11.06
CA VAL A 26 -1.63 -14.11 12.50
C VAL A 26 -3.02 -13.96 13.12
N SER A 27 -3.08 -13.98 14.47
CA SER A 27 -4.35 -13.73 15.18
C SER A 27 -5.03 -12.46 14.68
N GLU A 28 -6.36 -12.49 14.56
CA GLU A 28 -7.19 -11.34 14.17
C GLU A 28 -7.06 -10.12 15.09
N GLU A 29 -6.53 -10.32 16.29
CA GLU A 29 -6.22 -9.25 17.22
C GLU A 29 -5.01 -8.42 16.78
N ILE A 30 -4.12 -9.00 15.97
CA ILE A 30 -2.93 -8.33 15.44
C ILE A 30 -3.28 -7.66 14.12
N ARG A 31 -3.57 -6.37 14.20
CA ARG A 31 -3.96 -5.54 13.05
C ARG A 31 -2.82 -4.65 12.61
N LYS A 32 -2.57 -4.63 11.29
CA LYS A 32 -1.47 -3.90 10.67
C LYS A 32 -2.00 -2.86 9.69
N TRP A 33 -1.20 -1.84 9.43
CA TRP A 33 -1.55 -0.78 8.46
C TRP A 33 -1.75 -1.34 7.05
N LEU A 34 -0.84 -2.18 6.57
CA LEU A 34 -0.91 -2.84 5.28
C LEU A 34 -1.60 -4.22 5.34
N GLY A 35 -2.23 -4.54 6.45
CA GLY A 35 -2.79 -5.87 6.69
C GLY A 35 -1.72 -6.93 6.95
N ASP A 36 -2.18 -8.17 7.09
CA ASP A 36 -1.36 -9.37 7.20
C ASP A 36 -1.47 -10.17 5.90
N SER A 37 -0.37 -10.34 5.19
CA SER A 37 -0.34 -11.01 3.89
C SER A 37 0.27 -12.40 3.99
N ILE A 38 -0.45 -13.37 3.48
CA ILE A 38 0.04 -14.71 3.18
C ILE A 38 -0.07 -14.96 1.68
N GLY A 39 0.69 -15.93 1.17
CA GLY A 39 0.65 -16.26 -0.24
C GLY A 39 0.97 -17.72 -0.52
N TRP A 40 0.59 -18.15 -1.69
CA TRP A 40 0.89 -19.49 -2.21
C TRP A 40 1.00 -19.45 -3.71
N TRP A 41 1.59 -20.50 -4.29
CA TRP A 41 1.75 -20.60 -5.72
C TRP A 41 0.67 -21.49 -6.34
N GLU A 42 -0.02 -20.98 -7.35
CA GLU A 42 -0.90 -21.75 -8.24
C GLU A 42 -0.26 -21.80 -9.63
N GLY A 43 0.55 -22.83 -9.84
CA GLY A 43 1.35 -22.93 -11.07
C GLY A 43 2.38 -21.79 -11.15
N ASP A 44 2.22 -20.90 -12.14
CA ASP A 44 3.06 -19.72 -12.38
C ASP A 44 2.51 -18.43 -11.75
N THR A 45 1.44 -18.53 -10.98
CA THR A 45 0.73 -17.40 -10.39
C THR A 45 0.95 -17.36 -8.88
N LEU A 46 1.49 -16.27 -8.39
CA LEU A 46 1.52 -15.99 -6.95
C LEU A 46 0.16 -15.44 -6.52
N VAL A 47 -0.53 -16.15 -5.64
CA VAL A 47 -1.76 -15.69 -5.00
C VAL A 47 -1.41 -15.12 -3.64
N ILE A 48 -1.95 -13.96 -3.32
CA ILE A 48 -1.71 -13.26 -2.05
C ILE A 48 -3.07 -12.93 -1.43
N GLU A 49 -3.31 -13.41 -0.23
CA GLU A 49 -4.44 -13.00 0.58
C GLU A 49 -3.97 -12.05 1.68
N THR A 50 -4.67 -10.94 1.84
CA THR A 50 -4.35 -9.93 2.86
C THR A 50 -5.59 -9.61 3.67
N THR A 51 -5.49 -9.80 4.96
CA THR A 51 -6.53 -9.54 5.96
C THR A 51 -5.97 -8.73 7.13
N ASN A 52 -6.65 -8.66 8.25
CA ASN A 52 -6.18 -8.05 9.49
C ASN A 52 -5.72 -6.59 9.33
N PHE A 53 -6.45 -5.83 8.52
CA PHE A 53 -6.25 -4.40 8.40
C PHE A 53 -6.69 -3.67 9.67
N ARG A 54 -6.10 -2.52 9.93
CA ARG A 54 -6.58 -1.57 10.93
C ARG A 54 -7.94 -0.98 10.51
N GLU A 55 -8.63 -0.33 11.46
CA GLU A 55 -9.92 0.33 11.20
C GLU A 55 -9.84 1.36 10.07
N GLN A 56 -8.76 2.12 10.02
CA GLN A 56 -8.48 3.04 8.94
C GLN A 56 -7.59 2.33 7.91
N THR A 57 -8.22 1.78 6.89
CA THR A 57 -7.49 1.16 5.78
C THR A 57 -7.02 2.22 4.77
N GLY A 58 -6.00 1.88 3.97
CA GLY A 58 -5.58 2.72 2.85
C GLY A 58 -6.59 2.76 1.69
N LEU A 59 -7.55 1.84 1.66
CA LEU A 59 -8.63 1.81 0.69
C LEU A 59 -9.83 2.59 1.24
N LEU A 60 -10.21 3.66 0.53
CA LEU A 60 -11.32 4.52 0.90
C LEU A 60 -12.60 3.71 1.18
N VAL A 61 -13.27 4.03 2.28
CA VAL A 61 -14.50 3.45 2.80
C VAL A 61 -14.43 1.99 3.26
N ALA A 62 -13.34 1.27 3.01
CA ALA A 62 -13.18 -0.09 3.51
C ALA A 62 -13.03 -0.11 5.04
N SER A 63 -13.48 -1.20 5.65
CA SER A 63 -13.43 -1.41 7.09
C SER A 63 -12.30 -2.36 7.51
N ARG A 64 -12.23 -2.64 8.80
CA ARG A 64 -11.34 -3.67 9.35
C ARG A 64 -11.63 -5.11 8.88
N ASN A 65 -12.78 -5.32 8.24
CA ASN A 65 -13.21 -6.64 7.72
C ASN A 65 -12.77 -6.84 6.26
N LEU A 66 -12.00 -5.88 5.72
CA LEU A 66 -11.45 -5.95 4.37
C LEU A 66 -10.60 -7.21 4.19
N THR A 67 -10.88 -7.93 3.12
CA THR A 67 -10.02 -8.97 2.53
C THR A 67 -9.64 -8.58 1.11
N VAL A 68 -8.37 -8.66 0.80
CA VAL A 68 -7.87 -8.43 -0.56
C VAL A 68 -7.16 -9.68 -1.03
N THR A 69 -7.64 -10.28 -2.12
CA THR A 69 -6.95 -11.37 -2.80
C THR A 69 -6.31 -10.84 -4.08
N ALA A 70 -4.99 -10.86 -4.14
CA ALA A 70 -4.23 -10.44 -5.31
C ALA A 70 -3.61 -11.65 -6.01
N ARG A 71 -3.46 -11.57 -7.33
CA ARG A 71 -2.85 -12.60 -8.18
C ARG A 71 -1.83 -11.93 -9.09
N LEU A 72 -0.59 -12.40 -9.00
CA LEU A 72 0.51 -11.89 -9.80
C LEU A 72 1.04 -12.99 -10.70
N ARG A 73 1.08 -12.73 -12.00
CA ARG A 73 1.61 -13.64 -13.00
C ARG A 73 2.55 -12.92 -13.94
N ALA A 74 3.74 -13.50 -14.14
CA ALA A 74 4.66 -13.01 -15.13
C ALA A 74 4.12 -13.27 -16.55
N LEU A 75 4.20 -12.25 -17.40
CA LEU A 75 3.87 -12.31 -18.82
C LEU A 75 5.14 -12.18 -19.65
N ASP A 76 5.01 -12.46 -20.95
CA ASP A 76 6.11 -12.26 -21.91
C ASP A 76 6.55 -10.78 -21.96
N GLY A 77 7.82 -10.57 -22.30
CA GLY A 77 8.37 -9.22 -22.46
C GLY A 77 8.66 -8.49 -21.14
N GLY A 78 8.64 -9.19 -20.01
CA GLY A 78 8.94 -8.60 -18.70
C GLY A 78 7.78 -7.82 -18.10
N HIS A 79 6.57 -8.10 -18.54
CA HIS A 79 5.33 -7.58 -17.95
C HIS A 79 4.89 -8.45 -16.79
N LEU A 80 4.15 -7.85 -15.85
CA LEU A 80 3.53 -8.54 -14.73
C LEU A 80 2.02 -8.25 -14.73
N GLN A 81 1.22 -9.29 -14.90
CA GLN A 81 -0.22 -9.18 -14.70
C GLN A 81 -0.50 -9.13 -13.20
N TYR A 82 -1.26 -8.13 -12.78
CA TYR A 82 -1.77 -7.99 -11.43
C TYR A 82 -3.30 -7.94 -11.51
N SER A 83 -3.96 -8.91 -10.92
CA SER A 83 -5.40 -8.88 -10.71
C SER A 83 -5.71 -8.95 -9.22
N PHE A 84 -6.81 -8.36 -8.81
CA PHE A 84 -7.20 -8.33 -7.41
C PHE A 84 -8.72 -8.43 -7.25
N THR A 85 -9.12 -8.98 -6.13
CA THR A 85 -10.50 -8.99 -5.65
C THR A 85 -10.53 -8.37 -4.27
N VAL A 86 -11.49 -7.48 -4.07
CA VAL A 86 -11.74 -6.78 -2.81
C VAL A 86 -13.06 -7.28 -2.25
N ASP A 87 -13.05 -7.72 -1.03
CA ASP A 87 -14.23 -8.15 -0.29
C ASP A 87 -14.26 -7.49 1.10
N ASP A 88 -15.33 -6.77 1.37
CA ASP A 88 -15.66 -6.25 2.69
C ASP A 88 -17.19 -6.26 2.81
N PRO A 89 -17.76 -7.33 3.38
CA PRO A 89 -19.21 -7.53 3.44
C PRO A 89 -19.95 -6.51 4.31
N THR A 90 -19.19 -5.70 5.07
CA THR A 90 -19.80 -4.59 5.85
C THR A 90 -19.93 -3.31 5.05
N VAL A 91 -19.27 -3.22 3.90
CA VAL A 91 -19.24 -2.03 3.04
C VAL A 91 -19.91 -2.30 1.70
N TRP A 92 -19.63 -3.43 1.07
CA TRP A 92 -20.16 -3.78 -0.26
C TRP A 92 -21.05 -5.01 -0.20
N THR A 93 -22.09 -5.02 -1.01
CA THR A 93 -23.04 -6.13 -1.13
C THR A 93 -22.47 -7.35 -1.84
N SER A 94 -21.37 -7.17 -2.58
CA SER A 94 -20.65 -8.23 -3.26
C SER A 94 -19.19 -7.83 -3.47
N PRO A 95 -18.27 -8.80 -3.53
CA PRO A 95 -16.89 -8.53 -3.91
C PRO A 95 -16.79 -7.87 -5.30
N TRP A 96 -15.75 -7.07 -5.50
CA TRP A 96 -15.43 -6.49 -6.79
C TRP A 96 -13.97 -6.73 -7.14
N SER A 97 -13.65 -6.72 -8.43
CA SER A 97 -12.32 -7.06 -8.93
C SER A 97 -11.84 -6.04 -9.95
N GLY A 98 -10.54 -5.98 -10.12
CA GLY A 98 -9.86 -5.24 -11.15
C GLY A 98 -8.56 -5.91 -11.55
N ASP A 99 -8.01 -5.49 -12.70
CA ASP A 99 -6.72 -5.97 -13.17
C ASP A 99 -5.98 -4.89 -13.97
N TYR A 100 -4.66 -5.00 -14.00
CA TYR A 100 -3.78 -4.21 -14.85
C TYR A 100 -2.46 -4.94 -15.12
N VAL A 101 -1.76 -4.46 -16.12
CA VAL A 101 -0.45 -4.97 -16.47
C VAL A 101 0.61 -3.96 -16.06
N TRP A 102 1.55 -4.38 -15.22
CA TRP A 102 2.73 -3.61 -14.89
C TRP A 102 3.83 -3.87 -15.91
N VAL A 103 4.37 -2.79 -16.45
CA VAL A 103 5.47 -2.84 -17.40
C VAL A 103 6.78 -2.75 -16.63
N LYS A 104 7.75 -3.60 -17.00
CA LYS A 104 9.10 -3.52 -16.43
C LYS A 104 9.71 -2.16 -16.75
N SER A 105 10.14 -1.44 -15.74
CA SER A 105 10.95 -0.23 -15.86
C SER A 105 12.43 -0.56 -15.71
N GLY A 106 13.29 0.15 -16.42
CA GLY A 106 14.74 0.18 -16.20
C GLY A 106 15.17 1.24 -15.19
N GLU A 107 14.22 2.04 -14.70
CA GLU A 107 14.48 3.10 -13.73
C GLU A 107 14.80 2.52 -12.35
N ARG A 108 15.54 3.28 -11.57
CA ARG A 108 15.83 2.95 -10.18
C ARG A 108 14.65 3.33 -9.31
N VAL A 109 14.42 2.57 -8.24
CA VAL A 109 13.53 2.98 -7.14
C VAL A 109 14.29 4.00 -6.31
N TYR A 110 13.71 5.19 -6.19
CA TYR A 110 14.28 6.30 -5.41
C TYR A 110 13.64 6.38 -4.03
N GLU A 111 14.30 7.09 -3.13
CA GLU A 111 13.72 7.43 -1.84
C GLU A 111 12.54 8.40 -2.04
N TYR A 112 11.42 8.11 -1.41
CA TYR A 112 10.28 9.01 -1.38
C TYR A 112 10.49 10.07 -0.30
N ALA A 113 11.05 11.21 -0.69
CA ALA A 113 11.44 12.32 0.20
C ALA A 113 10.51 13.53 0.02
N CYS A 114 9.19 13.34 0.10
CA CYS A 114 8.17 14.33 -0.19
C CYS A 114 8.28 15.60 0.68
N HIS A 115 8.78 15.47 1.91
CA HIS A 115 8.94 16.57 2.85
C HIS A 115 10.36 17.14 2.92
N GLU A 116 11.31 16.45 2.35
CA GLU A 116 12.69 16.92 2.30
C GLU A 116 12.82 18.12 1.37
N GLY A 117 13.44 19.18 1.85
CA GLY A 117 13.55 20.43 1.09
C GLY A 117 12.25 21.23 0.97
N ASN A 118 11.16 20.80 1.60
CA ASN A 118 9.90 21.56 1.61
C ASN A 118 9.94 22.67 2.67
N TYR A 119 10.35 23.86 2.25
CA TYR A 119 10.43 25.06 3.10
C TYR A 119 9.12 25.87 3.17
N ALA A 120 8.06 25.42 2.47
CA ALA A 120 6.81 26.17 2.33
C ALA A 120 6.17 26.49 3.68
N LEU A 121 6.08 25.53 4.59
CA LEU A 121 5.49 25.75 5.93
C LEU A 121 6.29 26.78 6.73
N GLY A 122 7.61 26.66 6.75
CA GLY A 122 8.48 27.63 7.41
C GLY A 122 8.33 29.04 6.86
N ALA A 123 8.24 29.18 5.53
CA ALA A 123 8.04 30.45 4.85
C ALA A 123 6.65 31.06 5.16
N VAL A 124 5.59 30.26 5.16
CA VAL A 124 4.22 30.71 5.52
C VAL A 124 4.17 31.20 6.95
N MET A 125 4.72 30.45 7.90
CA MET A 125 4.77 30.83 9.33
C MET A 125 5.58 32.11 9.56
N LYS A 126 6.70 32.26 8.84
CA LYS A 126 7.50 33.50 8.91
C LYS A 126 6.73 34.69 8.36
N GLY A 127 6.04 34.53 7.24
CA GLY A 127 5.20 35.57 6.65
C GLY A 127 4.07 36.01 7.60
N ALA A 128 3.37 35.08 8.22
CA ALA A 128 2.30 35.38 9.18
C ALA A 128 2.82 36.20 10.37
N ARG A 129 3.97 35.82 10.95
CA ARG A 129 4.58 36.57 12.07
C ARG A 129 5.00 37.97 11.70
N LEU A 130 5.45 38.22 10.48
CA LEU A 130 5.77 39.57 10.01
C LEU A 130 4.53 40.43 9.94
N LEU A 131 3.42 39.93 9.40
CA LEU A 131 2.13 40.62 9.32
C LEU A 131 1.56 40.93 10.71
N GLU A 132 1.66 40.00 11.65
CA GLU A 132 1.26 40.19 13.05
C GLU A 132 2.09 41.30 13.73
N GLY A 133 3.39 41.35 13.48
CA GLY A 133 4.28 42.39 14.00
C GLY A 133 3.94 43.78 13.48
N GLU A 134 3.60 43.91 12.20
CA GLU A 134 3.16 45.15 11.58
C GLU A 134 1.78 45.64 12.09
N ALA A 135 0.86 44.68 12.37
CA ALA A 135 -0.45 44.99 12.91
C ALA A 135 -0.41 45.45 14.38
N GLY A 136 0.53 44.92 15.16
CA GLY A 136 0.72 45.27 16.57
C GLY A 136 1.48 46.58 16.82
N SER A 137 2.03 47.21 15.76
CA SER A 137 2.77 48.45 15.83
C SER A 137 1.96 49.70 15.46
N LYS A 138 0.64 49.53 15.24
CA LYS A 138 -0.34 50.60 15.03
C LYS A 138 -1.21 50.77 16.27
#